data_a0df7bf1277c872d37e6349a2c3691f0
#
_entry.id   a0df7bf1277c872d37e6349a2c3691f0
#
_cell.length_a   1.000
_cell.length_b   1.000
_cell.length_c   1.000
_cell.angle_alpha   90.00
_cell.angle_beta   90.00
_cell.angle_gamma   90.00
#
_symmetry.space_group_name_H-M   'P 1'
#
loop_
_entity.id
_entity.type
_entity.pdbx_description
1 polymer ?
#
loop_
_entity_poly.entity_id
_entity_poly.type
_entity_poly.pdbx_seq_one_letter_code
_entity_poly.pdbx_strand_id
1 'polypeptide(L)'
;MELPSIQVSTAAELEATIHQLIPLSVAMGVTVESFEQDILTLSAPLAPNINHQMSAFGGSLSALSALAGWGMLQLQIGKMSIVGNTVVGRSEAAFLRPVLKQLICRCSLPSDFAVFQRKLLARGKSSVSLTTEMIEDGEVAMTTSSQFVVRNRHHEPAAEA
;
A
#
# COMPACT_ATOMS: atom_id res chain seq x y z
N MET A 1 -9.42 -4.64 22.21
CA MET A 1 -8.44 -5.26 21.28
C MET A 1 -7.33 -4.26 21.03
N GLU A 2 -6.11 -4.60 21.36
CA GLU A 2 -4.96 -3.72 21.16
C GLU A 2 -4.53 -3.79 19.68
N LEU A 3 -4.24 -2.63 19.07
CA LEU A 3 -3.76 -2.59 17.69
C LEU A 3 -2.30 -3.07 17.65
N PRO A 4 -1.91 -3.90 16.67
CA PRO A 4 -0.54 -4.36 16.54
C PRO A 4 0.41 -3.19 16.33
N SER A 5 1.61 -3.30 16.90
CA SER A 5 2.71 -2.38 16.60
C SER A 5 3.42 -2.90 15.35
N ILE A 6 3.34 -2.14 14.26
CA ILE A 6 3.91 -2.53 12.98
C ILE A 6 5.20 -1.75 12.77
N GLN A 7 6.30 -2.48 12.57
CA GLN A 7 7.58 -1.93 12.17
C GLN A 7 8.17 -2.82 11.09
N VAL A 8 8.28 -2.29 9.88
CA VAL A 8 8.84 -2.98 8.72
C VAL A 8 9.86 -2.08 8.04
N SER A 9 10.95 -2.67 7.58
CA SER A 9 12.05 -1.97 6.90
C SER A 9 12.49 -2.66 5.61
N THR A 10 12.07 -3.89 5.40
CA THR A 10 12.42 -4.70 4.23
C THR A 10 11.18 -5.27 3.53
N ALA A 11 11.34 -5.65 2.27
CA ALA A 11 10.29 -6.33 1.51
C ALA A 11 9.82 -7.62 2.17
N ALA A 12 10.75 -8.42 2.70
CA ALA A 12 10.43 -9.68 3.38
C ALA A 12 9.64 -9.47 4.68
N GLU A 13 10.02 -8.49 5.48
CA GLU A 13 9.27 -8.11 6.69
C GLU A 13 7.87 -7.59 6.36
N LEU A 14 7.74 -6.83 5.27
CA LEU A 14 6.45 -6.35 4.80
C LEU A 14 5.55 -7.50 4.39
N GLU A 15 6.05 -8.47 3.61
CA GLU A 15 5.28 -9.65 3.19
C GLU A 15 4.78 -10.45 4.39
N ALA A 16 5.67 -10.77 5.34
CA ALA A 16 5.31 -11.48 6.55
C ALA A 16 4.23 -10.73 7.36
N THR A 17 4.36 -9.42 7.46
CA THR A 17 3.40 -8.56 8.17
C THR A 17 2.03 -8.53 7.47
N ILE A 18 2.02 -8.37 6.15
CA ILE A 18 0.78 -8.41 5.35
C ILE A 18 0.06 -9.75 5.55
N HIS A 19 0.77 -10.87 5.44
CA HIS A 19 0.19 -12.20 5.60
C HIS A 19 -0.34 -12.44 7.02
N GLN A 20 0.37 -11.95 8.04
CA GLN A 20 -0.05 -12.10 9.43
C GLN A 20 -1.29 -11.28 9.78
N LEU A 21 -1.36 -10.03 9.30
CA LEU A 21 -2.38 -9.07 9.73
C LEU A 21 -3.59 -8.99 8.79
N ILE A 22 -3.44 -9.39 7.54
CA ILE A 22 -4.46 -9.26 6.50
C ILE A 22 -4.68 -10.64 5.83
N PRO A 23 -5.52 -11.50 6.39
CA PRO A 23 -5.73 -12.88 5.88
C PRO A 23 -6.10 -12.96 4.40
N LEU A 24 -6.79 -11.95 3.87
CA LEU A 24 -7.13 -11.86 2.45
C LEU A 24 -5.87 -11.92 1.56
N SER A 25 -4.76 -11.34 2.00
CA SER A 25 -3.51 -11.34 1.24
C SER A 25 -2.97 -12.77 1.01
N VAL A 26 -3.15 -13.64 1.99
CA VAL A 26 -2.79 -15.07 1.87
C VAL A 26 -3.71 -15.78 0.88
N ALA A 27 -5.02 -15.53 0.98
CA ALA A 27 -6.00 -16.12 0.06
C ALA A 27 -5.76 -15.67 -1.40
N MET A 28 -5.34 -14.44 -1.60
CA MET A 28 -4.98 -13.89 -2.90
C MET A 28 -3.63 -14.40 -3.43
N GLY A 29 -2.76 -14.93 -2.56
CA GLY A 29 -1.40 -15.33 -2.90
C GLY A 29 -0.47 -14.12 -3.14
N VAL A 30 -0.62 -13.06 -2.35
CA VAL A 30 0.19 -11.83 -2.49
C VAL A 30 1.65 -12.10 -2.15
N THR A 31 2.54 -11.60 -2.99
CA THR A 31 3.99 -11.59 -2.80
C THR A 31 4.52 -10.16 -2.89
N VAL A 32 5.47 -9.81 -2.03
CA VAL A 32 6.22 -8.56 -2.13
C VAL A 32 7.47 -8.82 -2.98
N GLU A 33 7.41 -8.44 -4.26
CA GLU A 33 8.47 -8.73 -5.24
C GLU A 33 9.73 -7.90 -5.00
N SER A 34 9.57 -6.61 -4.77
CA SER A 34 10.68 -5.70 -4.54
C SER A 34 10.27 -4.39 -3.86
N PHE A 35 11.23 -3.79 -3.18
CA PHE A 35 11.16 -2.40 -2.74
C PHE A 35 12.51 -1.74 -3.05
N GLU A 36 12.56 -1.01 -4.16
CA GLU A 36 13.78 -0.40 -4.69
C GLU A 36 13.49 0.99 -5.22
N GLN A 37 14.38 1.94 -4.96
CA GLN A 37 14.26 3.32 -5.44
C GLN A 37 12.89 3.96 -5.13
N ASP A 38 12.36 3.68 -3.93
CA ASP A 38 11.04 4.13 -3.50
C ASP A 38 9.87 3.67 -4.41
N ILE A 39 10.06 2.56 -5.09
CA ILE A 39 9.01 1.82 -5.81
C ILE A 39 8.79 0.49 -5.12
N LEU A 40 7.56 0.25 -4.70
CA LEU A 40 7.10 -1.03 -4.14
C LEU A 40 6.36 -1.80 -5.22
N THR A 41 6.79 -3.03 -5.47
CA THR A 41 6.11 -3.95 -6.41
C THR A 41 5.53 -5.12 -5.64
N LEU A 42 4.23 -5.32 -5.76
CA LEU A 42 3.51 -6.51 -5.28
C LEU A 42 3.02 -7.33 -6.46
N SER A 43 2.88 -8.63 -6.26
CA SER A 43 2.23 -9.52 -7.23
C SER A 43 1.24 -10.46 -6.58
N ALA A 44 0.37 -11.05 -7.39
CA ALA A 44 -0.50 -12.15 -7.01
C ALA A 44 -0.81 -13.02 -8.24
N PRO A 45 -0.93 -14.34 -8.09
CA PRO A 45 -1.28 -15.22 -9.20
C PRO A 45 -2.72 -14.97 -9.67
N LEU A 46 -3.00 -15.18 -10.95
CA LEU A 46 -4.34 -15.00 -11.52
C LEU A 46 -5.36 -15.99 -10.92
N ALA A 47 -4.97 -17.25 -10.75
CA ALA A 47 -5.92 -18.33 -10.42
C ALA A 47 -6.82 -18.06 -9.19
N PRO A 48 -6.32 -17.64 -8.02
CA PRO A 48 -7.18 -17.30 -6.87
C PRO A 48 -7.91 -15.96 -7.03
N ASN A 49 -7.57 -15.16 -8.04
CA ASN A 49 -8.06 -13.81 -8.27
C ASN A 49 -8.89 -13.67 -9.56
N ILE A 50 -9.25 -14.79 -10.16
CA ILE A 50 -9.92 -14.81 -11.45
C ILE A 50 -11.42 -14.53 -11.32
N ASN A 51 -12.00 -13.90 -12.32
CA ASN A 51 -13.44 -13.65 -12.45
C ASN A 51 -14.10 -14.58 -13.49
N HIS A 52 -15.41 -14.41 -13.70
CA HIS A 52 -16.20 -15.18 -14.66
C HIS A 52 -15.80 -14.96 -16.14
N GLN A 53 -15.01 -13.94 -16.44
CA GLN A 53 -14.50 -13.65 -17.79
C GLN A 53 -13.06 -14.14 -17.99
N MET A 54 -12.54 -14.95 -17.07
CA MET A 54 -11.17 -15.47 -17.10
C MET A 54 -10.08 -14.40 -17.05
N SER A 55 -10.41 -13.23 -16.50
CA SER A 55 -9.47 -12.15 -16.19
C SER A 55 -9.42 -11.90 -14.68
N ALA A 56 -8.49 -11.06 -14.22
CA ALA A 56 -8.42 -10.71 -12.82
C ALA A 56 -9.69 -9.97 -12.38
N PHE A 57 -10.25 -10.38 -11.24
CA PHE A 57 -11.40 -9.74 -10.63
C PHE A 57 -11.03 -8.33 -10.18
N GLY A 58 -11.86 -7.33 -10.54
CA GLY A 58 -11.63 -5.93 -10.20
C GLY A 58 -11.47 -5.67 -8.70
N GLY A 59 -12.19 -6.45 -7.87
CA GLY A 59 -12.03 -6.42 -6.41
C GLY A 59 -10.64 -6.86 -5.95
N SER A 60 -10.06 -7.90 -6.59
CA SER A 60 -8.68 -8.33 -6.31
C SER A 60 -7.66 -7.29 -6.73
N LEU A 61 -7.85 -6.65 -7.89
CA LEU A 61 -7.00 -5.54 -8.34
C LEU A 61 -7.05 -4.37 -7.36
N SER A 62 -8.25 -4.00 -6.90
CA SER A 62 -8.43 -2.93 -5.90
C SER A 62 -7.79 -3.28 -4.55
N ALA A 63 -7.93 -4.54 -4.10
CA ALA A 63 -7.31 -5.00 -2.86
C ALA A 63 -5.77 -4.97 -2.95
N LEU A 64 -5.20 -5.44 -4.07
CA LEU A 64 -3.75 -5.42 -4.27
C LEU A 64 -3.21 -3.97 -4.33
N SER A 65 -3.95 -3.04 -4.95
CA SER A 65 -3.63 -1.61 -4.95
C SER A 65 -3.64 -1.01 -3.55
N ALA A 66 -4.64 -1.35 -2.74
CA ALA A 66 -4.71 -0.89 -1.36
C ALA A 66 -3.55 -1.42 -0.51
N LEU A 67 -3.18 -2.70 -0.70
CA LEU A 67 -2.03 -3.32 -0.03
C LEU A 67 -0.71 -2.67 -0.45
N ALA A 68 -0.54 -2.32 -1.73
CA ALA A 68 0.65 -1.66 -2.23
C ALA A 68 0.81 -0.25 -1.63
N GLY A 69 -0.26 0.55 -1.59
CA GLY A 69 -0.24 1.88 -0.97
C GLY A 69 -0.01 1.81 0.54
N TRP A 70 -0.71 0.93 1.24
CA TRP A 70 -0.52 0.70 2.66
C TRP A 70 0.91 0.23 2.97
N GLY A 71 1.41 -0.75 2.21
CA GLY A 71 2.75 -1.31 2.38
C GLY A 71 3.85 -0.28 2.13
N MET A 72 3.70 0.56 1.10
CA MET A 72 4.61 1.69 0.86
C MET A 72 4.70 2.59 2.09
N LEU A 73 3.57 2.94 2.69
CA LEU A 73 3.54 3.80 3.87
C LEU A 73 4.15 3.12 5.09
N GLN A 74 3.93 1.81 5.30
CA GLN A 74 4.57 1.10 6.41
C GLN A 74 6.08 1.12 6.29
N LEU A 75 6.64 0.90 5.09
CA LEU A 75 8.08 0.98 4.85
C LEU A 75 8.62 2.40 5.11
N GLN A 76 7.92 3.43 4.67
CA GLN A 76 8.34 4.82 4.90
C GLN A 76 8.24 5.24 6.37
N ILE A 77 7.18 4.84 7.06
CA ILE A 77 7.00 5.10 8.50
C ILE A 77 8.08 4.37 9.31
N GLY A 78 8.42 3.14 8.91
CA GLY A 78 9.51 2.38 9.51
C GLY A 78 10.85 3.12 9.45
N LYS A 79 11.17 3.74 8.32
CA LYS A 79 12.36 4.60 8.16
C LYS A 79 12.35 5.83 9.09
N MET A 80 11.17 6.31 9.47
CA MET A 80 11.01 7.46 10.38
C MET A 80 10.99 7.05 11.86
N SER A 81 11.09 5.75 12.18
CA SER A 81 10.95 5.20 13.54
C SER A 81 9.63 5.60 14.22
N ILE A 82 8.56 5.69 13.44
CA ILE A 82 7.21 6.01 13.91
C ILE A 82 6.37 4.73 13.94
N VAL A 83 5.59 4.56 14.99
CA VAL A 83 4.50 3.57 15.03
C VAL A 83 3.23 4.27 14.57
N GLY A 84 2.85 4.04 13.33
CA GLY A 84 1.73 4.69 12.69
C GLY A 84 0.51 3.78 12.57
N ASN A 85 -0.69 4.37 12.70
CA ASN A 85 -1.93 3.77 12.26
C ASN A 85 -2.29 4.34 10.88
N THR A 86 -2.31 3.50 9.86
CA THR A 86 -2.51 3.89 8.47
C THR A 86 -3.83 3.33 7.96
N VAL A 87 -4.69 4.21 7.48
CA VAL A 87 -5.99 3.84 6.90
C VAL A 87 -6.20 4.54 5.56
N VAL A 88 -6.89 3.87 4.64
CA VAL A 88 -7.36 4.49 3.40
C VAL A 88 -8.66 5.24 3.69
N GLY A 89 -8.71 6.51 3.28
CA GLY A 89 -9.90 7.36 3.43
C GLY A 89 -10.71 7.49 2.15
N ARG A 90 -10.03 7.47 1.00
CA ARG A 90 -10.66 7.57 -0.32
C ARG A 90 -9.79 6.84 -1.34
N SER A 91 -10.43 6.18 -2.30
CA SER A 91 -9.74 5.56 -3.42
C SER A 91 -10.57 5.72 -4.69
N GLU A 92 -9.91 6.11 -5.77
CA GLU A 92 -10.48 6.20 -7.12
C GLU A 92 -9.69 5.29 -8.04
N ALA A 93 -10.38 4.48 -8.82
CA ALA A 93 -9.78 3.52 -9.72
C ALA A 93 -10.27 3.72 -11.15
N ALA A 94 -9.36 3.61 -12.11
CA ALA A 94 -9.65 3.53 -13.53
C ALA A 94 -9.17 2.17 -14.06
N PHE A 95 -10.10 1.35 -14.53
CA PHE A 95 -9.83 0.06 -15.15
C PHE A 95 -9.72 0.27 -16.65
N LEU A 96 -8.51 0.14 -17.20
CA LEU A 96 -8.21 0.51 -18.58
C LEU A 96 -8.22 -0.69 -19.53
N ARG A 97 -7.79 -1.86 -19.03
CA ARG A 97 -7.75 -3.11 -19.77
C ARG A 97 -7.79 -4.32 -18.83
N PRO A 98 -8.23 -5.50 -19.31
CA PRO A 98 -8.20 -6.71 -18.47
C PRO A 98 -6.77 -7.13 -18.14
N VAL A 99 -6.59 -7.68 -16.94
CA VAL A 99 -5.38 -8.39 -16.53
C VAL A 99 -5.62 -9.87 -16.71
N LEU A 100 -4.85 -10.50 -17.58
CA LEU A 100 -5.05 -11.90 -18.05
C LEU A 100 -3.97 -12.85 -17.55
N LYS A 101 -2.93 -12.29 -16.91
CA LYS A 101 -1.77 -13.01 -16.39
C LYS A 101 -1.64 -12.78 -14.88
N GLN A 102 -0.44 -12.83 -14.36
CA GLN A 102 -0.15 -12.47 -12.98
C GLN A 102 -0.51 -11.00 -12.73
N LEU A 103 -1.15 -10.75 -11.59
CA LEU A 103 -1.38 -9.39 -11.12
C LEU A 103 -0.03 -8.81 -10.67
N ILE A 104 0.35 -7.66 -11.22
CA ILE A 104 1.57 -6.93 -10.83
C ILE A 104 1.17 -5.50 -10.53
N CYS A 105 1.39 -5.07 -9.31
CA CYS A 105 1.05 -3.72 -8.82
C CYS A 105 2.30 -2.97 -8.40
N ARG A 106 2.47 -1.75 -8.91
CA ARG A 106 3.54 -0.83 -8.52
C ARG A 106 2.97 0.38 -7.81
N CYS A 107 3.60 0.76 -6.71
CA CYS A 107 3.33 1.99 -5.98
C CYS A 107 4.59 2.83 -5.94
N SER A 108 4.48 4.11 -6.31
CA SER A 108 5.57 5.09 -6.25
C SER A 108 5.23 6.22 -5.28
N LEU A 109 6.26 6.84 -4.70
CA LEU A 109 6.06 8.01 -3.85
C LEU A 109 5.79 9.26 -4.71
N PRO A 110 4.87 10.15 -4.28
CA PRO A 110 4.70 11.44 -4.92
C PRO A 110 5.91 12.36 -4.66
N SER A 111 6.15 13.30 -5.56
CA SER A 111 7.28 14.24 -5.49
C SER A 111 7.27 15.12 -4.22
N ASP A 112 6.10 15.36 -3.64
CA ASP A 112 5.88 16.16 -2.44
C ASP A 112 5.78 15.33 -1.14
N PHE A 113 6.20 14.07 -1.17
CA PHE A 113 6.12 13.16 -0.01
C PHE A 113 6.78 13.74 1.26
N ALA A 114 7.85 14.54 1.11
CA ALA A 114 8.49 15.22 2.23
C ALA A 114 7.55 16.17 2.99
N VAL A 115 6.55 16.74 2.35
CA VAL A 115 5.52 17.56 3.01
C VAL A 115 4.68 16.72 3.96
N PHE A 116 4.27 15.53 3.52
CA PHE A 116 3.56 14.57 4.36
C PHE A 116 4.39 14.20 5.59
N GLN A 117 5.68 13.86 5.40
CA GLN A 117 6.59 13.47 6.49
C GLN A 117 6.73 14.60 7.54
N ARG A 118 6.96 15.83 7.10
CA ARG A 118 7.06 16.99 8.02
C ARG A 118 5.78 17.20 8.82
N LYS A 119 4.62 17.11 8.18
CA LYS A 119 3.33 17.25 8.86
C LYS A 119 3.09 16.13 9.87
N LEU A 120 3.44 14.90 9.52
CA LEU A 120 3.29 13.74 10.41
C LEU A 120 4.15 13.92 11.68
N LEU A 121 5.40 14.33 11.52
CA LEU A 121 6.30 14.60 12.64
C LEU A 121 5.81 15.76 13.50
N ALA A 122 5.37 16.86 12.89
CA ALA A 122 4.98 18.07 13.61
C ALA A 122 3.61 17.95 14.31
N ARG A 123 2.66 17.25 13.72
CA ARG A 123 1.25 17.23 14.15
C ARG A 123 0.76 15.86 14.60
N GLY A 124 1.57 14.81 14.48
CA GLY A 124 1.18 13.43 14.79
C GLY A 124 0.14 12.85 13.84
N LYS A 125 -0.31 13.60 12.84
CA LYS A 125 -1.27 13.17 11.83
C LYS A 125 -0.97 13.85 10.50
N SER A 126 -1.06 13.08 9.42
CA SER A 126 -0.93 13.61 8.06
C SER A 126 -1.68 12.72 7.07
N SER A 127 -1.96 13.26 5.89
CA SER A 127 -2.54 12.51 4.77
C SER A 127 -1.69 12.66 3.53
N VAL A 128 -1.71 11.63 2.69
CA VAL A 128 -1.00 11.60 1.41
C VAL A 128 -1.82 10.82 0.39
N SER A 129 -1.79 11.27 -0.86
CA SER A 129 -2.35 10.51 -1.98
C SER A 129 -1.23 9.73 -2.66
N LEU A 130 -1.41 8.42 -2.78
CA LEU A 130 -0.52 7.54 -3.50
C LEU A 130 -1.19 7.03 -4.77
N THR A 131 -0.40 6.95 -5.84
CA THR A 131 -0.82 6.33 -7.09
C THR A 131 -0.25 4.92 -7.18
N THR A 132 -1.09 3.97 -7.56
CA THR A 132 -0.66 2.62 -7.90
C THR A 132 -1.06 2.30 -9.34
N GLU A 133 -0.28 1.43 -9.97
CA GLU A 133 -0.51 0.98 -11.33
C GLU A 133 -0.45 -0.54 -11.40
N MET A 134 -1.48 -1.15 -12.02
CA MET A 134 -1.41 -2.55 -12.45
C MET A 134 -0.76 -2.61 -13.82
N ILE A 135 0.20 -3.51 -13.96
CA ILE A 135 0.97 -3.67 -15.20
C ILE A 135 0.63 -5.00 -15.85
N GLU A 136 0.23 -4.95 -17.12
CA GLU A 136 0.01 -6.13 -17.98
C GLU A 136 0.81 -5.95 -19.27
N ASP A 137 1.72 -6.88 -19.54
CA ASP A 137 2.60 -6.84 -20.73
C ASP A 137 3.34 -5.50 -20.92
N GLY A 138 3.82 -4.91 -19.82
CA GLY A 138 4.55 -3.64 -19.82
C GLY A 138 3.69 -2.39 -19.92
N GLU A 139 2.37 -2.54 -20.02
CA GLU A 139 1.42 -1.43 -20.12
C GLU A 139 0.54 -1.31 -18.88
N VAL A 140 0.07 -0.10 -18.59
CA VAL A 140 -0.82 0.15 -17.45
C VAL A 140 -2.22 -0.39 -17.76
N ALA A 141 -2.66 -1.35 -16.95
CA ALA A 141 -3.98 -1.95 -17.06
C ALA A 141 -5.03 -1.32 -16.12
N MET A 142 -4.57 -0.77 -15.00
CA MET A 142 -5.41 -0.07 -14.03
C MET A 142 -4.56 0.96 -13.30
N THR A 143 -5.15 2.10 -12.99
CA THR A 143 -4.56 3.08 -12.08
C THR A 143 -5.46 3.29 -10.88
N THR A 144 -4.88 3.51 -9.70
CA THR A 144 -5.62 4.03 -8.55
C THR A 144 -4.94 5.26 -7.99
N SER A 145 -5.76 6.19 -7.51
CA SER A 145 -5.32 7.27 -6.63
C SER A 145 -6.01 7.09 -5.29
N SER A 146 -5.23 6.81 -4.25
CA SER A 146 -5.76 6.53 -2.93
C SER A 146 -5.20 7.51 -1.90
N GLN A 147 -6.09 8.16 -1.17
CA GLN A 147 -5.72 9.01 -0.05
C GLN A 147 -5.64 8.17 1.23
N PHE A 148 -4.46 8.13 1.82
CA PHE A 148 -4.20 7.51 3.11
C PHE A 148 -4.08 8.56 4.21
N VAL A 149 -4.53 8.20 5.38
CA VAL A 149 -4.34 8.99 6.60
C VAL A 149 -3.48 8.19 7.56
N VAL A 150 -2.42 8.82 8.05
CA VAL A 150 -1.50 8.23 9.04
C VAL A 150 -1.59 9.03 10.34
N ARG A 151 -1.68 8.30 11.46
CA ARG A 151 -1.58 8.86 12.81
C ARG A 151 -0.40 8.21 13.54
N ASN A 152 0.50 9.03 14.06
CA ASN A 152 1.55 8.58 14.98
C ASN A 152 0.92 8.25 16.33
N ARG A 153 1.03 7.01 16.78
CA ARG A 153 0.41 6.51 18.02
C ARG A 153 1.07 7.06 19.28
N HIS A 154 2.29 7.53 19.17
CA HIS A 154 3.10 8.05 20.29
C HIS A 154 3.39 9.55 20.15
N HIS A 155 2.60 10.27 19.35
CA HIS A 155 2.77 11.71 19.22
C HIS A 155 2.28 12.39 20.50
N GLU A 156 3.21 13.01 21.20
CA GLU A 156 2.90 13.95 22.28
C GLU A 156 2.72 15.34 21.66
N PRO A 157 1.56 15.99 21.82
CA PRO A 157 1.41 17.39 21.40
C PRO A 157 2.43 18.25 22.12
N ALA A 158 3.09 19.15 21.39
CA ALA A 158 3.98 20.12 22.01
C ALA A 158 3.22 20.84 23.13
N ALA A 159 3.80 20.87 24.33
CA ALA A 159 3.22 21.61 25.43
C ALA A 159 3.01 23.07 24.97
N GLU A 160 1.78 23.53 25.02
CA GLU A 160 1.47 24.93 24.78
C GLU A 160 2.24 25.75 25.85
N ALA A 161 3.19 26.54 25.38
CA ALA A 161 3.96 27.46 26.23
C ALA A 161 3.17 28.75 26.40
#